data_33404a3a7554bd7aa4208e5fb1a196ab
#
_entry.id   33404a3a7554bd7aa4208e5fb1a196ab
#
_cell.length_a   1.000
_cell.length_b   1.000
_cell.length_c   1.000
_cell.angle_alpha   90.00
_cell.angle_beta   90.00
_cell.angle_gamma   90.00
#
_symmetry.space_group_name_H-M   'P 1'
#
loop_
_entity.id
_entity.type
_entity.pdbx_description
1 polymer ?
#
loop_
_entity_poly.entity_id
_entity_poly.type
_entity_poly.pdbx_seq_one_letter_code
_entity_poly.pdbx_strand_id
1 'polypeptide(L)'
;MTKSNTRAPFPWFGGKGNPKIKKAILGLLSEHEFYVEPFGGGASILISKPAAKVEVYNDVNRGVVNFFRVIADADYFGKFMARAALLPVSRELFEEFGRTWPGIHDPVEQAVRWYYIAQQSFGGMFAKSWGTAVTTSSRGMSDTTSTWRASFENLPKVHDRIQRVQIECADWRDILKRFSGTGWLAYCDPPYVAGTRKAGGYDHELKDKDHEALIAALLVYDGAVVLSGYNSALYAPLAKAGWDRQEIEVVCSAAGRTRTSGLQGVGKVKEKQQRIESIWRNHEAMRRMKN
;
A
#
# COMPACT_ATOMS: atom_id res chain seq x y z
N MET A 1 -15.93 16.53 10.18
CA MET A 1 -14.68 16.15 9.49
C MET A 1 -15.02 15.54 8.13
N THR A 2 -14.66 16.19 7.04
CA THR A 2 -14.93 15.72 5.68
C THR A 2 -14.11 14.47 5.40
N LYS A 3 -14.77 13.34 5.12
CA LYS A 3 -14.12 12.10 4.69
C LYS A 3 -13.34 12.39 3.39
N SER A 4 -12.04 12.25 3.41
CA SER A 4 -11.23 12.30 2.20
C SER A 4 -11.68 11.18 1.25
N ASN A 5 -12.15 11.55 0.06
CA ASN A 5 -12.54 10.60 -0.99
C ASN A 5 -11.33 10.23 -1.88
N THR A 6 -10.11 10.48 -1.39
CA THR A 6 -8.87 10.24 -2.12
C THR A 6 -8.51 8.76 -2.06
N ARG A 7 -8.13 8.18 -3.20
CA ARG A 7 -7.74 6.77 -3.32
C ARG A 7 -6.22 6.65 -3.38
N ALA A 8 -5.69 5.49 -3.03
CA ALA A 8 -4.29 5.16 -3.32
C ALA A 8 -4.01 5.40 -4.83
N PRO A 9 -2.85 5.98 -5.18
CA PRO A 9 -2.57 6.41 -6.55
C PRO A 9 -2.37 5.25 -7.54
N PHE A 10 -2.07 4.06 -7.08
CA PHE A 10 -1.80 2.88 -7.91
C PHE A 10 -2.18 1.58 -7.17
N PRO A 11 -2.36 0.46 -7.90
CA PRO A 11 -2.48 -0.87 -7.31
C PRO A 11 -1.17 -1.27 -6.64
N TRP A 12 -1.24 -1.75 -5.39
CA TRP A 12 -0.08 -2.21 -4.62
C TRP A 12 -0.33 -3.62 -4.11
N PHE A 13 0.67 -4.52 -4.25
CA PHE A 13 0.56 -5.87 -3.74
C PHE A 13 0.49 -5.84 -2.20
N GLY A 14 -0.49 -6.52 -1.61
CA GLY A 14 -0.75 -6.44 -0.17
C GLY A 14 -1.41 -5.14 0.31
N GLY A 15 -1.58 -4.15 -0.57
CA GLY A 15 -2.15 -2.84 -0.23
C GLY A 15 -3.60 -2.92 0.24
N LYS A 16 -3.98 -2.02 1.13
CA LYS A 16 -5.32 -1.93 1.75
C LYS A 16 -6.35 -1.22 0.86
N GLY A 17 -6.30 -1.52 -0.46
CA GLY A 17 -7.25 -0.97 -1.44
C GLY A 17 -8.67 -1.55 -1.35
N ASN A 18 -8.86 -2.71 -0.70
CA ASN A 18 -10.18 -3.29 -0.48
C ASN A 18 -11.01 -2.39 0.45
N PRO A 19 -12.22 -1.92 0.01
CA PRO A 19 -13.02 -0.97 0.79
C PRO A 19 -13.42 -1.50 2.17
N LYS A 20 -13.70 -2.80 2.31
CA LYS A 20 -14.09 -3.42 3.59
C LYS A 20 -12.93 -3.40 4.58
N ILE A 21 -11.73 -3.84 4.15
CA ILE A 21 -10.52 -3.81 4.99
C ILE A 21 -10.17 -2.38 5.36
N LYS A 22 -10.09 -1.50 4.36
CA LYS A 22 -9.75 -0.08 4.58
C LYS A 22 -10.70 0.59 5.57
N LYS A 23 -12.01 0.40 5.42
CA LYS A 23 -13.01 0.95 6.34
C LYS A 23 -12.81 0.41 7.76
N ALA A 24 -12.54 -0.87 7.91
CA ALA A 24 -12.29 -1.48 9.20
C ALA A 24 -11.03 -0.92 9.86
N ILE A 25 -9.90 -0.86 9.14
CA ILE A 25 -8.65 -0.29 9.66
C ILE A 25 -8.87 1.18 10.08
N LEU A 26 -9.48 2.00 9.22
CA LEU A 26 -9.77 3.40 9.53
C LEU A 26 -10.64 3.56 10.78
N GLY A 27 -11.57 2.63 11.02
CA GLY A 27 -12.39 2.60 12.23
C GLY A 27 -11.66 2.13 13.48
N LEU A 28 -10.47 1.54 13.33
CA LEU A 28 -9.63 1.06 14.43
C LEU A 28 -8.47 2.00 14.78
N LEU A 29 -8.23 3.04 13.94
CA LEU A 29 -7.28 4.09 14.28
C LEU A 29 -7.85 4.92 15.42
N SER A 30 -7.17 4.91 16.56
CA SER A 30 -7.53 5.77 17.71
C SER A 30 -7.20 7.24 17.43
N GLU A 31 -7.69 8.15 18.26
CA GLU A 31 -7.30 9.55 18.22
C GLU A 31 -5.78 9.71 18.36
N HIS A 32 -5.20 10.58 17.54
CA HIS A 32 -3.76 10.82 17.50
C HIS A 32 -3.45 12.22 16.97
N GLU A 33 -2.41 12.81 17.52
CA GLU A 33 -1.86 14.09 17.03
C GLU A 33 -0.79 13.87 15.96
N PHE A 34 -0.03 12.76 16.08
CA PHE A 34 1.07 12.40 15.22
C PHE A 34 0.87 10.98 14.67
N TYR A 35 1.24 10.78 13.43
CA TYR A 35 0.99 9.52 12.71
C TYR A 35 2.20 9.06 11.92
N VAL A 36 2.50 7.78 11.95
CA VAL A 36 3.59 7.19 11.16
C VAL A 36 3.18 5.86 10.52
N GLU A 37 3.51 5.69 9.23
CA GLU A 37 3.49 4.43 8.50
C GLU A 37 4.92 3.96 8.19
N PRO A 38 5.53 3.06 8.98
CA PRO A 38 6.88 2.53 8.71
C PRO A 38 6.97 1.66 7.45
N PHE A 39 5.84 1.13 6.97
CA PHE A 39 5.68 0.29 5.80
C PHE A 39 4.57 0.87 4.93
N GLY A 40 4.84 2.00 4.28
CA GLY A 40 3.79 2.82 3.66
C GLY A 40 3.23 2.25 2.37
N GLY A 41 4.05 1.58 1.53
CA GLY A 41 3.64 1.04 0.24
C GLY A 41 2.82 2.03 -0.59
N GLY A 42 1.59 1.66 -0.97
CA GLY A 42 0.67 2.55 -1.71
C GLY A 42 0.00 3.65 -0.88
N ALA A 43 0.39 3.86 0.38
CA ALA A 43 -0.12 4.88 1.30
C ALA A 43 -1.66 4.88 1.46
N SER A 44 -2.29 3.72 1.33
CA SER A 44 -3.75 3.60 1.23
C SER A 44 -4.49 4.11 2.48
N ILE A 45 -3.94 3.88 3.67
CA ILE A 45 -4.53 4.32 4.94
C ILE A 45 -4.20 5.78 5.19
N LEU A 46 -2.94 6.20 5.07
CA LEU A 46 -2.49 7.58 5.23
C LEU A 46 -3.28 8.56 4.36
N ILE A 47 -3.48 8.23 3.09
CA ILE A 47 -4.22 9.09 2.16
C ILE A 47 -5.71 9.16 2.52
N SER A 48 -6.29 8.07 3.03
CA SER A 48 -7.74 7.97 3.28
C SER A 48 -8.18 8.49 4.66
N LYS A 49 -7.27 8.53 5.64
CA LYS A 49 -7.56 9.04 6.99
C LYS A 49 -7.61 10.58 7.02
N PRO A 50 -8.28 11.18 8.01
CA PRO A 50 -8.12 12.60 8.30
C PRO A 50 -6.65 12.94 8.58
N ALA A 51 -6.20 14.13 8.17
CA ALA A 51 -4.83 14.56 8.41
C ALA A 51 -4.56 14.78 9.90
N ALA A 52 -3.40 14.31 10.38
CA ALA A 52 -2.87 14.61 11.70
C ALA A 52 -1.99 15.88 11.68
N LYS A 53 -1.54 16.36 12.85
CA LYS A 53 -0.64 17.52 12.95
C LYS A 53 0.71 17.25 12.29
N VAL A 54 1.27 16.07 12.53
CA VAL A 54 2.48 15.56 11.88
C VAL A 54 2.18 14.18 11.33
N GLU A 55 2.58 13.93 10.09
CA GLU A 55 2.42 12.64 9.43
C GLU A 55 3.72 12.24 8.75
N VAL A 56 4.10 10.99 8.93
CA VAL A 56 5.32 10.41 8.36
C VAL A 56 4.95 9.19 7.53
N TYR A 57 5.35 9.20 6.28
CA TYR A 57 5.35 8.06 5.37
C TYR A 57 6.76 7.53 5.25
N ASN A 58 6.93 6.24 5.37
CA ASN A 58 8.20 5.58 5.12
C ASN A 58 8.01 4.31 4.29
N ASP A 59 8.93 4.05 3.39
CA ASP A 59 9.10 2.74 2.76
C ASP A 59 10.57 2.53 2.43
N VAL A 60 11.02 1.29 2.43
CA VAL A 60 12.39 0.92 2.04
C VAL A 60 12.54 0.87 0.51
N ASN A 61 11.44 0.73 -0.21
CA ASN A 61 11.43 0.71 -1.68
C ASN A 61 11.62 2.12 -2.24
N ARG A 62 12.83 2.38 -2.76
CA ARG A 62 13.24 3.68 -3.30
C ARG A 62 12.36 4.16 -4.45
N GLY A 63 11.78 3.24 -5.24
CA GLY A 63 10.93 3.60 -6.37
C GLY A 63 9.62 4.24 -5.92
N VAL A 64 8.92 3.63 -4.96
CA VAL A 64 7.69 4.20 -4.41
C VAL A 64 7.96 5.50 -3.63
N VAL A 65 9.08 5.57 -2.91
CA VAL A 65 9.47 6.79 -2.20
C VAL A 65 9.77 7.93 -3.18
N ASN A 66 10.52 7.65 -4.26
CA ASN A 66 10.76 8.65 -5.30
C ASN A 66 9.45 9.13 -5.95
N PHE A 67 8.53 8.20 -6.26
CA PHE A 67 7.21 8.59 -6.77
C PHE A 67 6.50 9.57 -5.83
N PHE A 68 6.40 9.27 -4.53
CA PHE A 68 5.73 10.19 -3.59
C PHE A 68 6.47 11.51 -3.42
N ARG A 69 7.81 11.54 -3.46
CA ARG A 69 8.59 12.79 -3.45
C ARG A 69 8.29 13.66 -4.67
N VAL A 70 8.24 13.05 -5.86
CA VAL A 70 7.89 13.75 -7.11
C VAL A 70 6.45 14.26 -7.07
N ILE A 71 5.51 13.46 -6.56
CA ILE A 71 4.11 13.89 -6.44
C ILE A 71 3.94 14.98 -5.38
N ALA A 72 4.76 15.03 -4.32
CA ALA A 72 4.67 16.06 -3.29
C ALA A 72 5.21 17.43 -3.74
N ASP A 73 6.17 17.46 -4.65
CA ASP A 73 6.76 18.69 -5.18
C ASP A 73 5.91 19.26 -6.31
N ALA A 74 5.54 20.55 -6.24
CA ALA A 74 4.64 21.17 -7.21
C ALA A 74 5.22 21.24 -8.63
N ASP A 75 6.53 21.58 -8.75
CA ASP A 75 7.19 21.69 -10.05
C ASP A 75 7.40 20.30 -10.69
N TYR A 76 7.80 19.33 -9.89
CA TYR A 76 7.97 17.95 -10.35
C TYR A 76 6.63 17.29 -10.69
N PHE A 77 5.58 17.58 -9.93
CA PHE A 77 4.24 17.08 -10.21
C PHE A 77 3.71 17.54 -11.56
N GLY A 78 3.89 18.84 -11.87
CA GLY A 78 3.52 19.38 -13.18
C GLY A 78 4.24 18.67 -14.34
N LYS A 79 5.56 18.49 -14.23
CA LYS A 79 6.38 17.76 -15.22
C LYS A 79 5.98 16.28 -15.32
N PHE A 80 5.73 15.64 -14.18
CA PHE A 80 5.25 14.25 -14.14
C PHE A 80 3.93 14.08 -14.89
N MET A 81 2.94 14.92 -14.59
CA MET A 81 1.63 14.89 -15.25
C MET A 81 1.74 15.08 -16.75
N ALA A 82 2.50 16.09 -17.19
CA ALA A 82 2.70 16.37 -18.60
C ALA A 82 3.37 15.18 -19.33
N ARG A 83 4.37 14.56 -18.73
CA ARG A 83 5.10 13.45 -19.34
C ARG A 83 4.31 12.14 -19.34
N ALA A 84 3.70 11.78 -18.20
CA ALA A 84 2.98 10.51 -18.05
C ALA A 84 1.68 10.45 -18.86
N ALA A 85 0.94 11.57 -18.96
CA ALA A 85 -0.31 11.65 -19.72
C ALA A 85 -0.14 11.39 -21.23
N LEU A 86 1.06 11.59 -21.77
CA LEU A 86 1.39 11.36 -23.20
C LEU A 86 1.71 9.88 -23.51
N LEU A 87 1.88 9.03 -22.47
CA LEU A 87 2.23 7.63 -22.69
C LEU A 87 1.01 6.80 -23.11
N PRO A 88 1.07 6.08 -24.22
CA PRO A 88 0.04 5.12 -24.59
C PRO A 88 0.16 3.85 -23.72
N VAL A 89 -0.90 3.07 -23.65
CA VAL A 89 -0.84 1.71 -23.08
C VAL A 89 -0.12 0.81 -24.08
N SER A 90 1.06 0.32 -23.72
CA SER A 90 1.92 -0.50 -24.58
C SER A 90 2.66 -1.57 -23.78
N ARG A 91 2.65 -2.80 -24.26
CA ARG A 91 3.43 -3.91 -23.71
C ARG A 91 4.93 -3.63 -23.82
N GLU A 92 5.36 -3.11 -24.97
CA GLU A 92 6.77 -2.80 -25.24
C GLU A 92 7.31 -1.77 -24.22
N LEU A 93 6.54 -0.69 -23.99
CA LEU A 93 6.89 0.30 -22.96
C LEU A 93 6.92 -0.30 -21.56
N PHE A 94 5.97 -1.19 -21.22
CA PHE A 94 5.96 -1.87 -19.95
C PHE A 94 7.24 -2.71 -19.73
N GLU A 95 7.64 -3.46 -20.74
CA GLU A 95 8.85 -4.30 -20.69
C GLU A 95 10.13 -3.46 -20.70
N GLU A 96 10.19 -2.41 -21.51
CA GLU A 96 11.31 -1.45 -21.54
C GLU A 96 11.48 -0.76 -20.19
N PHE A 97 10.40 -0.16 -19.68
CA PHE A 97 10.44 0.55 -18.43
C PHE A 97 10.76 -0.38 -17.25
N GLY A 98 10.25 -1.61 -17.26
CA GLY A 98 10.56 -2.63 -16.27
C GLY A 98 12.06 -2.92 -16.14
N ARG A 99 12.80 -2.88 -17.25
CA ARG A 99 14.25 -3.09 -17.29
C ARG A 99 15.05 -1.83 -16.96
N THR A 100 14.54 -0.66 -17.30
CA THR A 100 15.36 0.57 -17.35
C THR A 100 15.09 1.56 -16.22
N TRP A 101 13.92 1.53 -15.56
CA TRP A 101 13.55 2.52 -14.55
C TRP A 101 14.57 2.65 -13.39
N PRO A 102 15.24 1.56 -12.90
CA PRO A 102 16.17 1.71 -11.77
C PRO A 102 17.42 2.49 -12.12
N GLY A 103 17.81 2.50 -13.40
CA GLY A 103 19.00 3.23 -13.89
C GLY A 103 18.73 4.68 -14.31
N ILE A 104 17.49 5.17 -14.19
CA ILE A 104 17.15 6.55 -14.53
C ILE A 104 17.54 7.47 -13.38
N HIS A 105 18.36 8.50 -13.68
CA HIS A 105 18.82 9.49 -12.69
C HIS A 105 17.86 10.66 -12.51
N ASP A 106 17.14 11.05 -13.57
CA ASP A 106 16.12 12.09 -13.47
C ASP A 106 14.95 11.60 -12.61
N PRO A 107 14.65 12.26 -11.48
CA PRO A 107 13.64 11.80 -10.53
C PRO A 107 12.23 11.76 -11.14
N VAL A 108 11.92 12.70 -12.04
CA VAL A 108 10.61 12.78 -12.68
C VAL A 108 10.43 11.64 -13.67
N GLU A 109 11.39 11.43 -14.58
CA GLU A 109 11.32 10.32 -15.56
C GLU A 109 11.35 8.97 -14.87
N GLN A 110 12.14 8.81 -13.80
CA GLN A 110 12.14 7.60 -12.97
C GLN A 110 10.76 7.34 -12.37
N ALA A 111 10.12 8.36 -11.78
CA ALA A 111 8.78 8.26 -11.20
C ALA A 111 7.71 7.96 -12.28
N VAL A 112 7.82 8.54 -13.47
CA VAL A 112 6.92 8.26 -14.62
C VAL A 112 7.00 6.79 -15.03
N ARG A 113 8.22 6.26 -15.24
CA ARG A 113 8.40 4.85 -15.61
C ARG A 113 7.92 3.92 -14.50
N TRP A 114 8.28 4.20 -13.26
CA TRP A 114 7.86 3.43 -12.10
C TRP A 114 6.33 3.39 -11.97
N TYR A 115 5.67 4.54 -12.07
CA TYR A 115 4.21 4.67 -12.00
C TYR A 115 3.52 3.92 -13.15
N TYR A 116 4.06 4.03 -14.36
CA TYR A 116 3.57 3.29 -15.53
C TYR A 116 3.58 1.78 -15.26
N ILE A 117 4.70 1.25 -14.76
CA ILE A 117 4.82 -0.16 -14.41
C ILE A 117 3.81 -0.54 -13.33
N ALA A 118 3.72 0.25 -12.24
CA ALA A 118 2.80 -0.01 -11.14
C ALA A 118 1.34 -0.08 -11.60
N GLN A 119 0.92 0.81 -12.50
CA GLN A 119 -0.43 0.85 -13.06
C GLN A 119 -0.70 -0.28 -14.06
N GLN A 120 0.29 -0.71 -14.82
CA GLN A 120 0.14 -1.72 -15.86
C GLN A 120 0.43 -3.14 -15.37
N SER A 121 0.91 -3.31 -14.14
CA SER A 121 1.20 -4.63 -13.55
C SER A 121 -0.05 -5.40 -13.18
N PHE A 122 -0.16 -6.64 -13.65
CA PHE A 122 -1.27 -7.52 -13.31
C PHE A 122 -1.32 -7.83 -11.81
N GLY A 123 -2.47 -7.58 -11.18
CA GLY A 123 -2.70 -7.89 -9.76
C GLY A 123 -1.85 -7.08 -8.78
N GLY A 124 -1.24 -5.96 -9.20
CA GLY A 124 -0.36 -5.14 -8.39
C GLY A 124 1.02 -5.75 -8.14
N MET A 125 1.35 -6.85 -8.82
CA MET A 125 2.68 -7.48 -8.75
C MET A 125 3.64 -6.72 -9.66
N PHE A 126 4.37 -5.77 -9.09
CA PHE A 126 5.23 -4.83 -9.80
C PHE A 126 6.18 -5.53 -10.79
N ALA A 127 6.17 -5.10 -12.04
CA ALA A 127 7.01 -5.56 -13.15
C ALA A 127 6.97 -7.09 -13.45
N LYS A 128 6.09 -7.89 -12.82
CA LYS A 128 6.05 -9.36 -13.05
C LYS A 128 5.34 -9.72 -14.34
N SER A 129 4.16 -9.17 -14.58
CA SER A 129 3.41 -9.44 -15.80
C SER A 129 2.52 -8.24 -16.16
N TRP A 130 2.43 -7.98 -17.45
CA TRP A 130 1.57 -6.93 -17.97
C TRP A 130 0.09 -7.28 -17.84
N GLY A 131 -0.68 -6.37 -17.26
CA GLY A 131 -2.13 -6.47 -17.17
C GLY A 131 -2.79 -5.97 -18.44
N THR A 132 -3.45 -6.86 -19.19
CA THR A 132 -4.17 -6.48 -20.42
C THR A 132 -5.62 -6.89 -20.38
N ALA A 133 -6.49 -6.05 -20.93
CA ALA A 133 -7.88 -6.35 -21.21
C ALA A 133 -7.99 -6.91 -22.64
N VAL A 134 -8.43 -8.18 -22.77
CA VAL A 134 -8.59 -8.83 -24.09
C VAL A 134 -9.99 -8.58 -24.66
N THR A 135 -11.03 -8.68 -23.81
CA THR A 135 -12.44 -8.59 -24.25
C THR A 135 -13.25 -7.61 -23.42
N THR A 136 -12.67 -7.05 -22.35
CA THR A 136 -13.37 -6.11 -21.47
C THR A 136 -13.12 -4.67 -21.89
N SER A 137 -14.17 -3.87 -21.87
CA SER A 137 -14.13 -2.46 -22.25
C SER A 137 -14.94 -1.60 -21.30
N SER A 138 -14.50 -0.36 -21.12
CA SER A 138 -15.20 0.69 -20.38
C SER A 138 -14.93 2.04 -21.01
N ARG A 139 -15.86 2.97 -20.93
CA ARG A 139 -15.75 4.33 -21.49
C ARG A 139 -15.39 4.34 -23.00
N GLY A 140 -15.85 3.33 -23.78
CA GLY A 140 -15.58 3.23 -25.22
C GLY A 140 -14.16 2.79 -25.60
N MET A 141 -13.37 2.28 -24.65
CA MET A 141 -12.01 1.78 -24.87
C MET A 141 -11.71 0.53 -24.02
N SER A 142 -10.57 -0.12 -24.23
CA SER A 142 -10.18 -1.26 -23.39
C SER A 142 -10.12 -0.88 -21.92
N ASP A 143 -10.47 -1.80 -21.00
CA ASP A 143 -10.41 -1.52 -19.56
C ASP A 143 -9.01 -1.08 -19.09
N THR A 144 -7.94 -1.63 -19.69
CA THR A 144 -6.57 -1.22 -19.38
C THR A 144 -6.32 0.23 -19.73
N THR A 145 -6.72 0.65 -20.94
CA THR A 145 -6.59 2.05 -21.39
C THR A 145 -7.46 2.99 -20.56
N SER A 146 -8.71 2.59 -20.29
CA SER A 146 -9.63 3.35 -19.46
C SER A 146 -9.08 3.56 -18.04
N THR A 147 -8.51 2.53 -17.44
CA THR A 147 -7.90 2.58 -16.10
C THR A 147 -6.67 3.49 -16.09
N TRP A 148 -5.80 3.38 -17.12
CA TRP A 148 -4.63 4.25 -17.25
C TRP A 148 -5.03 5.72 -17.32
N ARG A 149 -5.97 6.08 -18.17
CA ARG A 149 -6.45 7.48 -18.29
C ARG A 149 -7.10 7.96 -16.98
N ALA A 150 -7.93 7.15 -16.35
CA ALA A 150 -8.60 7.50 -15.11
C ALA A 150 -7.65 7.60 -13.90
N SER A 151 -6.46 7.01 -13.98
CA SER A 151 -5.50 7.07 -12.88
C SER A 151 -5.01 8.50 -12.61
N PHE A 152 -4.97 9.35 -13.64
CA PHE A 152 -4.56 10.75 -13.52
C PHE A 152 -5.59 11.64 -12.81
N GLU A 153 -6.88 11.30 -12.86
CA GLU A 153 -7.96 12.09 -12.25
C GLU A 153 -7.83 12.20 -10.72
N ASN A 154 -7.19 11.22 -10.09
CA ASN A 154 -7.00 11.17 -8.65
C ASN A 154 -5.69 11.82 -8.17
N LEU A 155 -4.70 11.97 -9.05
CA LEU A 155 -3.36 12.43 -8.68
C LEU A 155 -3.31 13.85 -8.10
N PRO A 156 -4.10 14.84 -8.56
CA PRO A 156 -4.14 16.15 -7.93
C PRO A 156 -4.55 16.07 -6.45
N LYS A 157 -5.53 15.23 -6.11
CA LYS A 157 -5.96 15.03 -4.71
C LYS A 157 -4.87 14.32 -3.88
N VAL A 158 -4.12 13.41 -4.50
CA VAL A 158 -2.97 12.77 -3.86
C VAL A 158 -1.85 13.78 -3.62
N HIS A 159 -1.55 14.64 -4.60
CA HIS A 159 -0.61 15.75 -4.48
C HIS A 159 -0.94 16.64 -3.28
N ASP A 160 -2.16 17.20 -3.23
CA ASP A 160 -2.61 18.06 -2.14
C ASP A 160 -2.48 17.37 -0.76
N ARG A 161 -2.75 16.06 -0.73
CA ARG A 161 -2.71 15.28 0.51
C ARG A 161 -1.29 14.99 0.97
N ILE A 162 -0.40 14.62 0.04
CA ILE A 162 0.95 14.15 0.36
C ILE A 162 1.94 15.31 0.63
N GLN A 163 1.68 16.52 0.17
CA GLN A 163 2.47 17.71 0.47
C GLN A 163 2.59 18.00 1.99
N ARG A 164 1.67 17.47 2.79
CA ARG A 164 1.64 17.65 4.25
C ARG A 164 2.40 16.55 5.00
N VAL A 165 2.98 15.59 4.30
CA VAL A 165 3.56 14.38 4.86
C VAL A 165 5.07 14.42 4.74
N GLN A 166 5.76 14.09 5.83
CA GLN A 166 7.20 13.84 5.79
C GLN A 166 7.45 12.49 5.11
N ILE A 167 8.30 12.47 4.09
CA ILE A 167 8.59 11.28 3.30
C ILE A 167 9.99 10.79 3.64
N GLU A 168 10.08 9.63 4.26
CA GLU A 168 11.30 8.94 4.65
C GLU A 168 11.59 7.74 3.73
N CYS A 169 12.85 7.31 3.69
CA CYS A 169 13.30 6.09 3.01
C CYS A 169 14.36 5.42 3.87
N ALA A 170 13.92 4.78 4.95
CA ALA A 170 14.79 4.23 5.97
C ALA A 170 14.32 2.87 6.47
N ASP A 171 15.17 2.18 7.24
CA ASP A 171 14.75 0.96 7.94
C ASP A 171 13.64 1.30 8.96
N TRP A 172 12.64 0.45 9.04
CA TRP A 172 11.49 0.62 9.94
C TRP A 172 11.89 0.73 11.41
N ARG A 173 13.04 0.15 11.80
CA ARG A 173 13.56 0.21 13.18
C ARG A 173 13.93 1.64 13.55
N ASP A 174 14.58 2.36 12.64
CA ASP A 174 14.95 3.76 12.85
C ASP A 174 13.71 4.67 12.87
N ILE A 175 12.72 4.35 12.03
CA ILE A 175 11.45 5.07 11.96
C ILE A 175 10.67 4.92 13.27
N LEU A 176 10.46 3.70 13.75
CA LEU A 176 9.74 3.46 15.02
C LEU A 176 10.45 4.07 16.21
N LYS A 177 11.80 4.08 16.22
CA LYS A 177 12.59 4.71 17.28
C LYS A 177 12.48 6.24 17.25
N ARG A 178 12.49 6.86 16.06
CA ARG A 178 12.47 8.32 15.88
C ARG A 178 11.09 8.92 16.11
N PHE A 179 10.06 8.24 15.63
CA PHE A 179 8.67 8.70 15.65
C PHE A 179 7.85 7.90 16.67
N SER A 180 8.12 8.13 17.95
CA SER A 180 7.48 7.49 19.10
C SER A 180 7.19 8.52 20.19
N GLY A 181 6.37 8.15 21.16
CA GLY A 181 6.02 9.00 22.31
C GLY A 181 4.53 9.30 22.38
N THR A 182 4.15 10.07 23.42
CA THR A 182 2.77 10.47 23.65
C THR A 182 2.20 11.22 22.45
N GLY A 183 1.00 10.84 22.01
CA GLY A 183 0.32 11.42 20.84
C GLY A 183 0.61 10.71 19.52
N TRP A 184 1.67 9.90 19.39
CA TRP A 184 1.94 9.12 18.20
C TRP A 184 0.99 7.92 18.05
N LEU A 185 0.64 7.64 16.78
CA LEU A 185 0.04 6.39 16.35
C LEU A 185 0.88 5.83 15.21
N ALA A 186 1.41 4.63 15.39
CA ALA A 186 2.07 3.86 14.35
C ALA A 186 1.08 2.87 13.71
N TYR A 187 0.87 2.99 12.40
CA TYR A 187 0.19 1.97 11.61
C TYR A 187 1.22 1.13 10.87
N CYS A 188 1.33 -0.14 11.25
CA CYS A 188 2.28 -1.09 10.68
C CYS A 188 1.56 -2.08 9.77
N ASP A 189 1.97 -2.13 8.50
CA ASP A 189 1.50 -3.09 7.49
C ASP A 189 2.70 -3.75 6.82
N PRO A 190 3.50 -4.54 7.56
CA PRO A 190 4.69 -5.15 7.03
C PRO A 190 4.37 -6.20 5.95
N PRO A 191 5.32 -6.56 5.06
CA PRO A 191 5.21 -7.75 4.24
C PRO A 191 4.87 -8.95 5.12
N TYR A 192 3.79 -9.69 4.77
CA TYR A 192 3.28 -10.74 5.65
C TYR A 192 4.17 -11.98 5.65
N VAL A 193 4.17 -12.69 6.77
CA VAL A 193 4.94 -13.93 7.00
C VAL A 193 4.82 -14.89 5.82
N ALA A 194 5.94 -15.35 5.27
CA ALA A 194 6.00 -16.13 4.03
C ALA A 194 5.14 -17.42 4.08
N GLY A 195 5.07 -18.09 5.21
CA GLY A 195 4.25 -19.30 5.43
C GLY A 195 2.72 -19.08 5.38
N THR A 196 2.26 -17.83 5.48
CA THR A 196 0.81 -17.51 5.49
C THR A 196 0.27 -17.13 4.11
N ARG A 197 1.09 -17.08 3.07
CA ARG A 197 0.75 -16.67 1.70
C ARG A 197 1.54 -17.41 0.65
N LYS A 198 1.15 -17.31 -0.62
CA LYS A 198 1.99 -17.78 -1.74
C LYS A 198 3.24 -16.91 -1.83
N ALA A 199 4.42 -17.54 -1.97
CA ALA A 199 5.70 -16.87 -2.08
C ALA A 199 5.80 -15.92 -3.30
N GLY A 200 6.64 -14.88 -3.20
CA GLY A 200 7.11 -14.09 -4.35
C GLY A 200 6.27 -12.88 -4.72
N GLY A 201 5.65 -12.19 -3.76
CA GLY A 201 4.83 -10.98 -4.04
C GLY A 201 5.48 -9.63 -3.70
N TYR A 202 6.43 -9.60 -2.77
CA TYR A 202 7.13 -8.37 -2.37
C TYR A 202 8.57 -8.34 -2.86
N ASP A 203 9.06 -7.17 -3.24
CA ASP A 203 10.48 -6.96 -3.60
C ASP A 203 11.37 -6.95 -2.34
N HIS A 204 10.81 -6.55 -1.20
CA HIS A 204 11.46 -6.52 0.12
C HIS A 204 10.68 -7.39 1.09
N GLU A 205 11.04 -8.67 1.15
CA GLU A 205 10.43 -9.65 2.07
C GLU A 205 11.02 -9.50 3.47
N LEU A 206 10.17 -9.60 4.51
CA LEU A 206 10.63 -9.77 5.89
C LEU A 206 10.79 -11.27 6.20
N LYS A 207 11.94 -11.64 6.80
CA LYS A 207 12.17 -12.98 7.33
C LYS A 207 11.54 -13.11 8.73
N ASP A 208 11.38 -14.34 9.21
CA ASP A 208 10.79 -14.59 10.54
C ASP A 208 11.52 -13.82 11.66
N LYS A 209 12.86 -13.73 11.61
CA LYS A 209 13.68 -12.91 12.53
C LYS A 209 13.33 -11.41 12.49
N ASP A 210 12.97 -10.89 11.31
CA ASP A 210 12.56 -9.48 11.19
C ASP A 210 11.17 -9.27 11.78
N HIS A 211 10.26 -10.25 11.65
CA HIS A 211 8.96 -10.23 12.32
C HIS A 211 9.10 -10.32 13.84
N GLU A 212 9.97 -11.19 14.34
CA GLU A 212 10.27 -11.27 15.79
C GLU A 212 10.82 -9.94 16.32
N ALA A 213 11.77 -9.33 15.60
CA ALA A 213 12.31 -8.01 15.94
C ALA A 213 11.25 -6.91 15.88
N LEU A 214 10.34 -6.94 14.90
CA LEU A 214 9.25 -5.99 14.80
C LEU A 214 8.30 -6.13 16.00
N ILE A 215 7.90 -7.35 16.35
CA ILE A 215 7.03 -7.61 17.50
C ILE A 215 7.69 -7.11 18.78
N ALA A 216 8.98 -7.39 18.99
CA ALA A 216 9.73 -6.90 20.15
C ALA A 216 9.74 -5.37 20.23
N ALA A 217 9.96 -4.69 19.08
CA ALA A 217 9.94 -3.23 19.02
C ALA A 217 8.54 -2.65 19.29
N LEU A 218 7.49 -3.30 18.79
CA LEU A 218 6.12 -2.83 18.98
C LEU A 218 5.62 -3.04 20.42
N LEU A 219 6.09 -4.09 21.12
CA LEU A 219 5.75 -4.33 22.54
C LEU A 219 6.27 -3.25 23.48
N VAL A 220 7.36 -2.57 23.10
CA VAL A 220 7.96 -1.47 23.88
C VAL A 220 7.74 -0.10 23.27
N TYR A 221 6.96 -0.01 22.18
CA TYR A 221 6.71 1.26 21.50
C TYR A 221 5.90 2.21 22.39
N ASP A 222 6.44 3.41 22.59
CA ASP A 222 5.78 4.48 23.33
C ASP A 222 4.80 5.22 22.41
N GLY A 223 3.54 4.79 22.41
CA GLY A 223 2.46 5.32 21.59
C GLY A 223 1.39 4.29 21.26
N ALA A 224 0.38 4.72 20.53
CA ALA A 224 -0.64 3.83 20.01
C ALA A 224 -0.12 3.03 18.81
N VAL A 225 -0.48 1.75 18.71
CA VAL A 225 -0.09 0.87 17.59
C VAL A 225 -1.30 0.17 17.02
N VAL A 226 -1.39 0.17 15.70
CA VAL A 226 -2.28 -0.68 14.91
C VAL A 226 -1.42 -1.47 13.92
N LEU A 227 -1.46 -2.80 14.00
CA LEU A 227 -0.67 -3.71 13.17
C LEU A 227 -1.58 -4.58 12.32
N SER A 228 -1.39 -4.59 11.02
CA SER A 228 -2.03 -5.51 10.06
C SER A 228 -1.18 -6.74 9.81
N GLY A 229 -1.83 -7.91 9.68
CA GLY A 229 -1.15 -9.16 9.36
C GLY A 229 -2.12 -10.32 9.19
N TYR A 230 -1.57 -11.49 8.93
CA TYR A 230 -2.32 -12.75 9.03
C TYR A 230 -2.05 -13.38 10.40
N ASN A 231 -2.98 -14.22 10.85
CA ASN A 231 -2.76 -14.98 12.07
C ASN A 231 -1.56 -15.92 11.89
N SER A 232 -0.55 -15.76 12.75
CA SER A 232 0.69 -16.54 12.77
C SER A 232 1.14 -16.77 14.21
N ALA A 233 1.75 -17.91 14.47
CA ALA A 233 2.36 -18.22 15.77
C ALA A 233 3.42 -17.19 16.18
N LEU A 234 4.09 -16.54 15.23
CA LEU A 234 5.04 -15.46 15.49
C LEU A 234 4.42 -14.29 16.25
N TYR A 235 3.11 -14.06 16.10
CA TYR A 235 2.39 -12.97 16.76
C TYR A 235 1.80 -13.35 18.15
N ALA A 236 2.04 -14.57 18.62
CA ALA A 236 1.59 -15.01 19.95
C ALA A 236 2.08 -14.10 21.11
N PRO A 237 3.29 -13.49 21.09
CA PRO A 237 3.70 -12.54 22.11
C PRO A 237 2.78 -11.33 22.26
N LEU A 238 2.15 -10.84 21.19
CA LEU A 238 1.18 -9.74 21.24
C LEU A 238 -0.07 -10.15 22.03
N ALA A 239 -0.59 -11.36 21.78
CA ALA A 239 -1.74 -11.89 22.52
C ALA A 239 -1.39 -12.07 24.02
N LYS A 240 -0.20 -12.60 24.33
CA LYS A 240 0.27 -12.74 25.73
C LYS A 240 0.41 -11.40 26.43
N ALA A 241 0.76 -10.34 25.70
CA ALA A 241 0.83 -8.98 26.22
C ALA A 241 -0.55 -8.28 26.30
N GLY A 242 -1.65 -8.99 26.00
CA GLY A 242 -3.01 -8.48 26.11
C GLY A 242 -3.43 -7.52 24.97
N TRP A 243 -2.78 -7.58 23.83
CA TRP A 243 -3.22 -6.80 22.66
C TRP A 243 -4.59 -7.31 22.16
N ASP A 244 -5.44 -6.37 21.76
CA ASP A 244 -6.70 -6.69 21.08
C ASP A 244 -6.44 -7.17 19.66
N ARG A 245 -7.17 -8.19 19.23
CA ARG A 245 -7.11 -8.72 17.86
C ARG A 245 -8.50 -8.76 17.26
N GLN A 246 -8.67 -8.10 16.10
CA GLN A 246 -9.88 -8.19 15.29
C GLN A 246 -9.59 -8.91 13.99
N GLU A 247 -10.49 -9.81 13.61
CA GLU A 247 -10.41 -10.57 12.37
C GLU A 247 -11.44 -10.05 11.35
N ILE A 248 -10.96 -9.82 10.13
CA ILE A 248 -11.77 -9.31 9.03
C ILE A 248 -11.76 -10.33 7.89
N GLU A 249 -12.88 -10.96 7.66
CA GLU A 249 -13.03 -11.85 6.52
C GLU A 249 -13.07 -11.08 5.20
N VAL A 250 -12.22 -11.47 4.28
CA VAL A 250 -12.11 -10.86 2.94
C VAL A 250 -12.18 -11.91 1.87
N VAL A 251 -12.96 -11.63 0.85
CA VAL A 251 -13.00 -12.45 -0.36
C VAL A 251 -11.89 -11.99 -1.31
N CYS A 252 -10.99 -12.91 -1.67
CA CYS A 252 -9.90 -12.61 -2.59
C CYS A 252 -10.45 -12.42 -4.02
N SER A 253 -10.54 -11.16 -4.48
CA SER A 253 -11.08 -10.81 -5.81
C SER A 253 -10.15 -11.22 -6.96
N ALA A 254 -8.88 -11.50 -6.71
CA ALA A 254 -7.90 -11.87 -7.74
C ALA A 254 -8.22 -13.20 -8.44
N ALA A 255 -8.94 -14.11 -7.77
CA ALA A 255 -9.37 -15.39 -8.36
C ALA A 255 -10.57 -15.25 -9.31
N GLY A 256 -11.34 -14.16 -9.26
CA GLY A 256 -12.58 -13.99 -10.04
C GLY A 256 -12.39 -13.43 -11.45
N ARG A 257 -11.23 -12.90 -11.79
CA ARG A 257 -10.97 -12.25 -13.11
C ARG A 257 -10.52 -13.21 -14.23
N THR A 258 -10.27 -14.47 -13.94
CA THR A 258 -9.82 -15.45 -14.94
C THR A 258 -10.97 -16.14 -15.71
N ARG A 259 -12.21 -15.76 -15.46
CA ARG A 259 -13.40 -16.40 -16.07
C ARG A 259 -13.50 -16.21 -17.58
N THR A 260 -12.87 -15.16 -18.12
CA THR A 260 -12.92 -14.79 -19.56
C THR A 260 -11.56 -14.80 -20.26
N SER A 261 -10.45 -14.93 -19.54
CA SER A 261 -9.10 -14.83 -20.15
C SER A 261 -8.54 -16.12 -20.74
N GLY A 262 -9.23 -17.26 -20.59
CA GLY A 262 -8.78 -18.54 -21.13
C GLY A 262 -7.46 -19.11 -20.54
N LEU A 263 -6.77 -18.37 -19.69
CA LEU A 263 -5.45 -18.75 -19.15
C LEU A 263 -5.47 -19.89 -18.14
N GLN A 264 -6.63 -20.33 -17.66
CA GLN A 264 -6.76 -21.48 -16.76
C GLN A 264 -7.78 -22.55 -17.22
N GLY A 265 -8.24 -22.47 -18.48
CA GLY A 265 -9.22 -23.42 -19.03
C GLY A 265 -10.68 -23.10 -18.67
N VAL A 266 -11.59 -23.39 -19.60
CA VAL A 266 -13.04 -23.23 -19.45
C VAL A 266 -13.53 -24.09 -18.28
N GLY A 267 -14.24 -23.49 -17.32
CA GLY A 267 -14.91 -24.20 -16.22
C GLY A 267 -14.15 -24.30 -14.89
N LYS A 268 -12.89 -23.85 -14.78
CA LYS A 268 -12.17 -23.81 -13.49
C LYS A 268 -12.42 -22.49 -12.73
N VAL A 269 -13.64 -22.31 -12.25
CA VAL A 269 -13.94 -21.34 -11.19
C VAL A 269 -13.33 -21.90 -9.90
N LYS A 270 -12.12 -21.47 -9.53
CA LYS A 270 -11.60 -21.72 -8.18
C LYS A 270 -12.53 -21.00 -7.21
N GLU A 271 -12.99 -21.71 -6.20
CA GLU A 271 -13.71 -21.14 -5.06
C GLU A 271 -12.98 -19.88 -4.59
N LYS A 272 -13.75 -18.82 -4.37
CA LYS A 272 -13.22 -17.56 -3.84
C LYS A 272 -12.55 -17.88 -2.52
N GLN A 273 -11.22 -17.90 -2.47
CA GLN A 273 -10.50 -18.12 -1.23
C GLN A 273 -10.83 -16.99 -0.26
N GLN A 274 -11.48 -17.33 0.83
CA GLN A 274 -11.63 -16.45 1.97
C GLN A 274 -10.26 -16.26 2.62
N ARG A 275 -9.91 -15.04 2.95
CA ARG A 275 -8.74 -14.70 3.73
C ARG A 275 -9.19 -13.94 4.96
N ILE A 276 -8.55 -14.23 6.08
CA ILE A 276 -8.79 -13.54 7.34
C ILE A 276 -7.63 -12.59 7.55
N GLU A 277 -7.91 -11.31 7.50
CA GLU A 277 -7.00 -10.24 7.87
C GLU A 277 -7.08 -10.03 9.38
N SER A 278 -5.97 -10.09 10.09
CA SER A 278 -5.90 -9.84 11.53
C SER A 278 -5.36 -8.45 11.79
N ILE A 279 -6.08 -7.66 12.57
CA ILE A 279 -5.65 -6.32 12.99
C ILE A 279 -5.43 -6.36 14.50
N TRP A 280 -4.20 -6.05 14.90
CA TRP A 280 -3.77 -6.00 16.31
C TRP A 280 -3.70 -4.57 16.79
N ARG A 281 -4.10 -4.33 18.06
CA ARG A 281 -4.01 -3.03 18.71
C ARG A 281 -3.42 -3.16 20.11
N ASN A 282 -2.48 -2.28 20.45
CA ASN A 282 -1.95 -2.24 21.81
C ASN A 282 -2.92 -1.55 22.78
N HIS A 283 -2.61 -1.61 24.07
CA HIS A 283 -3.44 -1.02 25.13
C HIS A 283 -3.66 0.47 24.96
N GLU A 284 -2.64 1.21 24.48
CA GLU A 284 -2.74 2.64 24.26
C GLU A 284 -3.73 2.99 23.13
N ALA A 285 -3.70 2.24 22.01
CA ALA A 285 -4.67 2.41 20.94
C ALA A 285 -6.11 2.14 21.42
N MET A 286 -6.31 1.12 22.25
CA MET A 286 -7.62 0.80 22.81
C MET A 286 -8.09 1.86 23.82
N ARG A 287 -7.20 2.36 24.67
CA ARG A 287 -7.48 3.38 25.66
C ARG A 287 -7.99 4.67 25.01
N ARG A 288 -7.31 5.14 23.96
CA ARG A 288 -7.67 6.37 23.22
C ARG A 288 -8.99 6.27 22.43
N MET A 289 -9.52 5.08 22.20
CA MET A 289 -10.82 4.89 21.53
C MET A 289 -12.01 4.95 22.51
N LYS A 290 -11.76 4.83 23.82
CA LYS A 290 -12.82 4.85 24.84
C LYS A 290 -13.14 6.24 25.37
N ASN A 291 -12.30 7.22 25.05
CA ASN A 291 -12.48 8.63 25.39
C ASN A 291 -13.07 9.39 24.21
#